data_532b2f9608a7c6dfd27574b387265550
#
_entry.id   532b2f9608a7c6dfd27574b387265550
#
_cell.length_a   1.000
_cell.length_b   1.000
_cell.length_c   1.000
_cell.angle_alpha   90.00
_cell.angle_beta   90.00
_cell.angle_gamma   90.00
#
_symmetry.space_group_name_H-M   'P 1'
#
loop_
_entity.id
_entity.type
_entity.pdbx_description
1 polymer ?
#
loop_
_entity_poly.entity_id
_entity_poly.type
_entity_poly.pdbx_seq_one_letter_code
_entity_poly.pdbx_strand_id
1 'polypeptide(L)'
;MYETEFIVESLPYDKKPEAVQRAESIGRHLDGGRIGFDAGGSDRKVSAVLDGEPIYSEEVVWFPKTISNPDYHFEGIMAALSTAAAKILEKGGHVDAIGVSSAGVYIDNKCMVASLFLKVGKDEFDKKVKNIYTRAAEQLSSQLGYHIPVVVANDGDVSALAGAMGLGENGIMGIAMGTSEAVGYVDTEGNICGWLNELAFAPVDGQPDAMEDEWSGDIGCGVKYFSQDGVIKLAPRAGIELTGASPAEKLKEVQALMAADDARAKAVYESIGVYLGHTLGLYAMFYDIRHVQMMGRVMSGKGGDIIMETASRVMDEEYPDVAFRPEAPDEKTRRVGQSAAAASLPELK
;
A
#
# COMPACT_ATOMS: atom_id res chain seq x y z
N MET A 1 6.46 -1.59 18.81
CA MET A 1 6.15 -0.61 17.74
C MET A 1 6.55 0.81 18.13
N TYR A 2 5.92 1.43 19.12
CA TYR A 2 6.20 2.84 19.49
C TYR A 2 7.41 3.04 20.40
N GLU A 3 8.07 1.98 20.85
CA GLU A 3 9.25 2.00 21.75
C GLU A 3 9.03 2.77 23.06
N THR A 4 7.77 2.91 23.46
CA THR A 4 7.33 3.52 24.71
C THR A 4 6.40 2.57 25.43
N GLU A 5 6.33 2.70 26.75
CA GLU A 5 5.37 1.94 27.57
C GLU A 5 3.93 2.36 27.19
N PHE A 6 3.05 1.38 27.08
CA PHE A 6 1.62 1.64 26.90
C PHE A 6 1.00 1.96 28.27
N ILE A 7 0.57 3.21 28.44
CA ILE A 7 -0.03 3.70 29.69
C ILE A 7 -1.56 3.72 29.55
N VAL A 8 -2.25 3.09 30.47
CA VAL A 8 -3.72 3.14 30.55
C VAL A 8 -4.13 4.00 31.73
N GLU A 9 -4.89 5.05 31.47
CA GLU A 9 -5.48 5.90 32.49
C GLU A 9 -7.01 5.79 32.46
N SER A 10 -7.61 5.68 33.67
CA SER A 10 -9.06 5.74 33.83
C SER A 10 -9.45 7.11 34.36
N LEU A 11 -10.22 7.85 33.57
CA LEU A 11 -10.63 9.21 33.88
C LEU A 11 -12.16 9.34 33.89
N PRO A 12 -12.74 10.21 34.71
CA PRO A 12 -14.13 10.65 34.56
C PRO A 12 -14.36 11.26 33.17
N TYR A 13 -15.57 11.11 32.64
CA TYR A 13 -15.88 11.54 31.27
C TYR A 13 -15.64 13.05 31.04
N ASP A 14 -15.91 13.87 32.04
CA ASP A 14 -15.67 15.32 32.03
C ASP A 14 -14.17 15.72 32.03
N LYS A 15 -13.27 14.77 32.31
CA LYS A 15 -11.82 14.94 32.26
C LYS A 15 -11.17 14.23 31.08
N LYS A 16 -11.96 13.70 30.16
CA LYS A 16 -11.41 13.09 28.94
C LYS A 16 -10.56 14.12 28.17
N PRO A 17 -9.40 13.73 27.61
CA PRO A 17 -8.65 14.61 26.73
C PRO A 17 -9.47 14.92 25.47
N GLU A 18 -9.20 16.05 24.85
CA GLU A 18 -9.76 16.33 23.53
C GLU A 18 -9.21 15.35 22.50
N ALA A 19 -10.03 15.01 21.49
CA ALA A 19 -9.58 14.21 20.37
C ALA A 19 -8.50 15.00 19.60
N VAL A 20 -7.35 14.38 19.39
CA VAL A 20 -6.26 14.96 18.61
C VAL A 20 -6.02 14.07 17.39
N GLN A 21 -6.12 14.66 16.21
CA GLN A 21 -5.73 14.02 14.97
C GLN A 21 -4.52 14.77 14.41
N ARG A 22 -3.46 14.05 14.11
CA ARG A 22 -2.31 14.58 13.37
C ARG A 22 -2.52 14.21 11.91
N ALA A 23 -3.01 15.16 11.14
CA ALA A 23 -3.03 15.07 9.69
C ALA A 23 -1.83 15.87 9.15
N GLU A 24 -1.07 15.28 8.26
CA GLU A 24 0.08 15.92 7.64
C GLU A 24 -0.25 16.14 6.16
N SER A 25 -0.14 17.39 5.71
CA SER A 25 -0.22 17.71 4.28
C SER A 25 1.06 17.21 3.62
N ILE A 26 1.08 15.93 3.28
CA ILE A 26 2.21 15.26 2.64
C ILE A 26 1.85 14.97 1.17
N GLY A 27 2.81 15.24 0.28
CA GLY A 27 2.68 14.91 -1.13
C GLY A 27 2.22 16.06 -2.00
N ARG A 28 2.12 15.79 -3.32
CA ARG A 28 1.79 16.74 -4.38
C ARG A 28 2.85 17.81 -4.65
N HIS A 29 4.01 17.72 -4.01
CA HIS A 29 5.15 18.59 -4.27
C HIS A 29 5.93 18.06 -5.47
N LEU A 30 5.83 18.71 -6.62
CA LEU A 30 6.40 18.24 -7.88
C LEU A 30 7.43 19.18 -8.49
N ASP A 31 7.73 20.29 -7.83
CA ASP A 31 8.74 21.27 -8.22
C ASP A 31 10.15 20.70 -8.06
N GLY A 32 11.05 21.06 -8.96
CA GLY A 32 12.45 20.61 -8.96
C GLY A 32 12.67 19.16 -9.36
N GLY A 33 13.86 18.64 -9.07
CA GLY A 33 14.24 17.26 -9.35
C GLY A 33 13.99 16.35 -8.15
N ARG A 34 13.14 15.34 -8.32
CA ARG A 34 12.67 14.47 -7.26
C ARG A 34 12.89 13.01 -7.59
N ILE A 35 13.25 12.24 -6.60
CA ILE A 35 13.35 10.79 -6.70
C ILE A 35 12.23 10.18 -5.89
N GLY A 36 11.43 9.31 -6.53
CA GLY A 36 10.46 8.47 -5.84
C GLY A 36 10.90 7.03 -5.88
N PHE A 37 10.97 6.40 -4.72
CA PHE A 37 11.33 5.00 -4.56
C PHE A 37 10.17 4.22 -3.97
N ASP A 38 9.78 3.11 -4.60
CA ASP A 38 8.75 2.20 -4.13
C ASP A 38 9.36 0.84 -3.81
N ALA A 39 9.35 0.48 -2.53
CA ALA A 39 9.90 -0.75 -2.01
C ALA A 39 8.81 -1.83 -1.90
N GLY A 40 8.51 -2.50 -3.00
CA GLY A 40 7.56 -3.61 -3.04
C GLY A 40 8.13 -4.92 -2.49
N GLY A 41 7.26 -5.90 -2.27
CA GLY A 41 7.63 -7.21 -1.72
C GLY A 41 8.32 -8.17 -2.71
N SER A 42 8.19 -7.93 -4.02
CA SER A 42 8.75 -8.75 -5.10
C SER A 42 9.58 -7.97 -6.11
N ASP A 43 9.38 -6.68 -6.15
CA ASP A 43 10.08 -5.74 -7.03
C ASP A 43 10.28 -4.42 -6.29
N ARG A 44 11.25 -3.65 -6.74
CA ARG A 44 11.45 -2.26 -6.34
C ARG A 44 11.32 -1.38 -7.56
N LYS A 45 10.70 -0.24 -7.41
CA LYS A 45 10.53 0.75 -8.48
C LYS A 45 11.19 2.06 -8.09
N VAL A 46 11.72 2.75 -9.07
CA VAL A 46 12.23 4.10 -8.88
C VAL A 46 11.79 4.98 -10.04
N SER A 47 11.40 6.20 -9.73
CA SER A 47 11.12 7.24 -10.73
C SER A 47 11.98 8.47 -10.47
N ALA A 48 12.51 9.04 -11.54
CA ALA A 48 13.08 10.38 -11.54
C ALA A 48 12.05 11.33 -12.16
N VAL A 49 11.70 12.38 -11.41
CA VAL A 49 10.71 13.39 -11.79
C VAL A 49 11.42 14.75 -11.83
N LEU A 50 11.18 15.53 -12.87
CA LEU A 50 11.73 16.89 -13.01
C LEU A 50 10.57 17.85 -13.31
N ASP A 51 10.32 18.80 -12.42
CA ASP A 51 9.22 19.77 -12.51
C ASP A 51 7.86 19.13 -12.83
N GLY A 52 7.56 18.02 -12.15
CA GLY A 52 6.32 17.26 -12.29
C GLY A 52 6.28 16.24 -13.43
N GLU A 53 7.29 16.24 -14.31
CA GLU A 53 7.36 15.31 -15.45
C GLU A 53 8.23 14.08 -15.10
N PRO A 54 7.71 12.87 -15.19
CA PRO A 54 8.52 11.65 -15.05
C PRO A 54 9.49 11.54 -16.23
N ILE A 55 10.81 11.69 -15.96
CA ILE A 55 11.86 11.60 -16.99
C ILE A 55 12.51 10.22 -17.06
N TYR A 56 12.31 9.40 -16.04
CA TYR A 56 12.81 8.03 -15.96
C TYR A 56 11.98 7.20 -14.98
N SER A 57 11.81 5.91 -15.28
CA SER A 57 11.25 4.91 -14.36
C SER A 57 11.91 3.56 -14.63
N GLU A 58 12.19 2.82 -13.55
CA GLU A 58 12.76 1.48 -13.60
C GLU A 58 12.07 0.59 -12.56
N GLU A 59 11.85 -0.67 -12.93
CA GLU A 59 11.37 -1.71 -12.05
C GLU A 59 12.38 -2.87 -12.05
N VAL A 60 12.83 -3.27 -10.86
CA VAL A 60 13.82 -4.34 -10.68
C VAL A 60 13.29 -5.37 -9.70
N VAL A 61 13.26 -6.62 -10.11
CA VAL A 61 12.92 -7.75 -9.24
C VAL A 61 13.94 -7.87 -8.12
N TRP A 62 13.46 -8.01 -6.90
CA TRP A 62 14.28 -8.30 -5.72
C TRP A 62 13.56 -9.25 -4.75
N PHE A 63 14.25 -9.73 -3.73
CA PHE A 63 13.73 -10.74 -2.82
C PHE A 63 13.88 -10.33 -1.34
N PRO A 64 13.33 -9.17 -0.92
CA PRO A 64 13.62 -8.60 0.39
C PRO A 64 13.14 -9.48 1.54
N LYS A 65 11.98 -10.13 1.39
CA LYS A 65 11.36 -10.97 2.43
C LYS A 65 12.14 -12.25 2.74
N THR A 66 13.03 -12.69 1.86
CA THR A 66 13.77 -13.96 1.98
C THR A 66 15.23 -13.79 2.36
N ILE A 67 15.76 -12.58 2.25
CA ILE A 67 17.17 -12.28 2.51
C ILE A 67 17.34 -11.73 3.93
N SER A 68 18.25 -12.34 4.69
CA SER A 68 18.57 -11.92 6.07
C SER A 68 19.67 -10.86 6.15
N ASN A 69 20.47 -10.68 5.10
CA ASN A 69 21.53 -9.69 5.08
C ASN A 69 20.97 -8.29 4.79
N PRO A 70 21.02 -7.33 5.73
CA PRO A 70 20.53 -5.97 5.52
C PRO A 70 21.30 -5.18 4.46
N ASP A 71 22.55 -5.54 4.18
CA ASP A 71 23.36 -4.86 3.16
C ASP A 71 22.78 -5.09 1.74
N TYR A 72 22.17 -6.26 1.47
CA TYR A 72 21.44 -6.52 0.23
C TYR A 72 20.31 -5.49 -0.01
N HIS A 73 19.55 -5.19 1.03
CA HIS A 73 18.46 -4.21 0.94
C HIS A 73 19.02 -2.80 0.70
N PHE A 74 20.05 -2.44 1.45
CA PHE A 74 20.68 -1.14 1.34
C PHE A 74 21.32 -0.91 -0.03
N GLU A 75 22.05 -1.87 -0.56
CA GLU A 75 22.67 -1.81 -1.88
C GLU A 75 21.61 -1.69 -2.98
N GLY A 76 20.49 -2.43 -2.86
CA GLY A 76 19.36 -2.33 -3.77
C GLY A 76 18.72 -0.95 -3.78
N ILE A 77 18.51 -0.35 -2.62
CA ILE A 77 18.00 1.02 -2.48
C ILE A 77 19.00 2.01 -3.10
N MET A 78 20.26 1.93 -2.72
CA MET A 78 21.31 2.83 -3.23
C MET A 78 21.44 2.77 -4.75
N ALA A 79 21.40 1.57 -5.35
CA ALA A 79 21.46 1.40 -6.79
C ALA A 79 20.30 2.14 -7.49
N ALA A 80 19.07 1.99 -6.98
CA ALA A 80 17.90 2.67 -7.53
C ALA A 80 18.00 4.19 -7.39
N LEU A 81 18.32 4.70 -6.20
CA LEU A 81 18.45 6.14 -5.95
C LEU A 81 19.56 6.76 -6.79
N SER A 82 20.72 6.10 -6.89
CA SER A 82 21.85 6.60 -7.71
C SER A 82 21.52 6.64 -9.20
N THR A 83 20.79 5.63 -9.71
CA THR A 83 20.34 5.62 -11.11
C THR A 83 19.38 6.79 -11.38
N ALA A 84 18.37 6.99 -10.53
CA ALA A 84 17.43 8.09 -10.71
C ALA A 84 18.09 9.47 -10.58
N ALA A 85 19.02 9.63 -9.63
CA ALA A 85 19.82 10.84 -9.48
C ALA A 85 20.63 11.15 -10.75
N ALA A 86 21.31 10.15 -11.31
CA ALA A 86 22.06 10.31 -12.56
C ALA A 86 21.16 10.80 -13.71
N LYS A 87 19.90 10.30 -13.79
CA LYS A 87 18.94 10.72 -14.82
C LYS A 87 18.51 12.19 -14.67
N ILE A 88 18.32 12.66 -13.45
CA ILE A 88 18.04 14.08 -13.19
C ILE A 88 19.22 14.95 -13.60
N LEU A 89 20.45 14.57 -13.19
CA LEU A 89 21.67 15.31 -13.49
C LEU A 89 21.99 15.32 -15.00
N GLU A 90 21.77 14.20 -15.72
CA GLU A 90 21.91 14.11 -17.18
C GLU A 90 21.02 15.11 -17.93
N LYS A 91 19.88 15.50 -17.33
CA LYS A 91 18.97 16.52 -17.85
C LYS A 91 19.32 17.95 -17.41
N GLY A 92 20.41 18.12 -16.67
CA GLY A 92 20.82 19.42 -16.12
C GLY A 92 20.01 19.84 -14.89
N GLY A 93 19.21 18.93 -14.31
CA GLY A 93 18.46 19.17 -13.08
C GLY A 93 19.34 19.03 -11.82
N HIS A 94 18.74 19.31 -10.67
CA HIS A 94 19.30 19.14 -9.33
C HIS A 94 18.43 18.13 -8.58
N VAL A 95 18.98 17.28 -7.71
CA VAL A 95 18.20 16.36 -6.89
C VAL A 95 17.76 17.08 -5.62
N ASP A 96 16.52 17.50 -5.57
CA ASP A 96 16.00 18.35 -4.49
C ASP A 96 15.39 17.54 -3.34
N ALA A 97 14.82 16.36 -3.62
CA ALA A 97 14.16 15.55 -2.60
C ALA A 97 14.07 14.07 -2.97
N ILE A 98 13.91 13.22 -1.95
CA ILE A 98 13.64 11.78 -2.07
C ILE A 98 12.35 11.46 -1.32
N GLY A 99 11.38 10.87 -1.98
CA GLY A 99 10.21 10.28 -1.37
C GLY A 99 10.23 8.75 -1.47
N VAL A 100 9.84 8.08 -0.40
CA VAL A 100 9.84 6.61 -0.31
C VAL A 100 8.47 6.09 0.04
N SER A 101 7.98 5.18 -0.78
CA SER A 101 6.83 4.31 -0.52
C SER A 101 7.36 2.96 -0.05
N SER A 102 6.92 2.46 1.09
CA SER A 102 7.40 1.17 1.58
C SER A 102 6.39 0.49 2.49
N ALA A 103 6.19 -0.83 2.29
CA ALA A 103 5.34 -1.62 3.15
C ALA A 103 5.85 -1.63 4.59
N GLY A 104 4.98 -1.33 5.56
CA GLY A 104 5.30 -1.34 6.98
C GLY A 104 4.88 -0.08 7.71
N VAL A 105 5.22 -0.01 9.00
CA VAL A 105 4.95 1.12 9.87
C VAL A 105 6.19 2.00 9.98
N TYR A 106 6.04 3.25 9.63
CA TYR A 106 7.10 4.27 9.66
C TYR A 106 6.72 5.41 10.60
N ILE A 107 7.66 5.82 11.45
CA ILE A 107 7.51 6.95 12.38
C ILE A 107 8.77 7.83 12.27
N ASP A 108 8.60 9.08 11.91
CA ASP A 108 9.71 10.02 11.67
C ASP A 108 10.78 9.43 10.72
N ASN A 109 10.35 8.87 9.59
CA ASN A 109 11.17 8.18 8.58
C ASN A 109 11.87 6.89 9.07
N LYS A 110 11.60 6.43 10.31
CA LYS A 110 12.16 5.21 10.87
C LYS A 110 11.25 4.03 10.60
N CYS A 111 11.81 2.94 10.10
CA CYS A 111 11.13 1.67 10.01
C CYS A 111 10.93 1.07 11.40
N MET A 112 9.70 1.02 11.88
CA MET A 112 9.34 0.42 13.16
C MET A 112 9.10 -1.08 13.01
N VAL A 113 8.36 -1.45 11.95
CA VAL A 113 8.13 -2.84 11.54
C VAL A 113 7.83 -2.86 10.04
N ALA A 114 8.39 -3.84 9.31
CA ALA A 114 8.07 -4.03 7.90
C ALA A 114 8.28 -5.48 7.46
N SER A 115 7.34 -6.00 6.70
CA SER A 115 7.40 -7.37 6.16
C SER A 115 8.58 -7.59 5.21
N LEU A 116 9.12 -6.53 4.63
CA LEU A 116 10.31 -6.57 3.75
C LEU A 116 11.56 -7.09 4.48
N PHE A 117 11.65 -6.91 5.79
CA PHE A 117 12.84 -7.21 6.58
C PHE A 117 12.64 -8.38 7.56
N LEU A 118 11.62 -9.21 7.35
CA LEU A 118 11.25 -10.32 8.25
C LEU A 118 12.38 -11.29 8.59
N LYS A 119 13.33 -11.49 7.67
CA LYS A 119 14.47 -12.40 7.87
C LYS A 119 15.68 -11.72 8.51
N VAL A 120 15.68 -10.41 8.67
CA VAL A 120 16.77 -9.68 9.31
C VAL A 120 16.65 -9.85 10.85
N GLY A 121 17.71 -10.31 11.47
CA GLY A 121 17.75 -10.44 12.94
C GLY A 121 17.62 -9.10 13.66
N LYS A 122 17.01 -9.10 14.84
CA LYS A 122 16.67 -7.88 15.59
C LYS A 122 17.86 -6.93 15.76
N ASP A 123 19.03 -7.42 16.14
CA ASP A 123 20.21 -6.58 16.36
C ASP A 123 20.68 -5.87 15.08
N GLU A 124 20.63 -6.56 13.94
CA GLU A 124 20.96 -5.99 12.63
C GLU A 124 19.85 -5.05 12.15
N PHE A 125 18.60 -5.36 12.45
CA PHE A 125 17.47 -4.48 12.17
C PHE A 125 17.63 -3.14 12.87
N ASP A 126 17.84 -3.16 14.18
CA ASP A 126 17.99 -1.94 14.98
C ASP A 126 19.20 -1.09 14.52
N LYS A 127 20.30 -1.73 14.10
CA LYS A 127 21.52 -1.03 13.70
C LYS A 127 21.50 -0.55 12.23
N LYS A 128 20.94 -1.33 11.32
CA LYS A 128 21.10 -1.12 9.87
C LYS A 128 19.80 -0.84 9.12
N VAL A 129 18.66 -1.37 9.59
CA VAL A 129 17.40 -1.28 8.85
C VAL A 129 16.51 -0.15 9.34
N LYS A 130 16.46 0.07 10.64
CA LYS A 130 15.58 1.08 11.25
C LYS A 130 15.66 2.45 10.57
N ASN A 131 16.85 2.88 10.17
CA ASN A 131 17.09 4.15 9.48
C ASN A 131 17.58 3.92 8.02
N ILE A 132 17.20 2.82 7.38
CA ILE A 132 17.79 2.42 6.09
C ILE A 132 17.61 3.47 5.00
N TYR A 133 16.44 4.08 4.90
CA TYR A 133 16.14 5.10 3.88
C TYR A 133 16.82 6.43 4.17
N THR A 134 16.84 6.86 5.44
CA THR A 134 17.57 8.08 5.84
C THR A 134 19.07 7.93 5.58
N ARG A 135 19.66 6.79 5.93
CA ARG A 135 21.07 6.48 5.63
C ARG A 135 21.36 6.46 4.13
N ALA A 136 20.44 5.94 3.31
CA ALA A 136 20.59 5.96 1.86
C ALA A 136 20.56 7.39 1.31
N ALA A 137 19.64 8.23 1.80
CA ALA A 137 19.58 9.64 1.44
C ALA A 137 20.83 10.42 1.89
N GLU A 138 21.33 10.16 3.09
CA GLU A 138 22.59 10.74 3.59
C GLU A 138 23.80 10.32 2.76
N GLN A 139 23.89 9.06 2.35
CA GLN A 139 24.95 8.59 1.47
C GLN A 139 24.88 9.24 0.09
N LEU A 140 23.70 9.35 -0.53
CA LEU A 140 23.54 10.04 -1.79
C LEU A 140 23.87 11.53 -1.66
N SER A 141 23.41 12.19 -0.57
CA SER A 141 23.76 13.58 -0.24
C SER A 141 25.27 13.80 -0.18
N SER A 142 25.99 12.88 0.48
CA SER A 142 27.46 12.92 0.55
C SER A 142 28.12 12.76 -0.80
N GLN A 143 27.58 11.91 -1.67
CA GLN A 143 28.10 11.71 -3.04
C GLN A 143 27.90 12.94 -3.92
N LEU A 144 26.79 13.64 -3.75
CA LEU A 144 26.45 14.82 -4.55
C LEU A 144 26.98 16.14 -3.95
N GLY A 145 27.37 16.13 -2.67
CA GLY A 145 27.97 17.27 -1.97
C GLY A 145 26.98 18.27 -1.38
N TYR A 146 25.69 17.91 -1.27
CA TYR A 146 24.64 18.73 -0.66
C TYR A 146 23.58 17.86 0.01
N HIS A 147 22.82 18.44 0.94
CA HIS A 147 21.76 17.75 1.68
C HIS A 147 20.52 17.52 0.81
N ILE A 148 20.01 16.30 0.83
CA ILE A 148 18.76 15.91 0.13
C ILE A 148 17.77 15.43 1.20
N PRO A 149 16.65 16.11 1.43
CA PRO A 149 15.62 15.67 2.36
C PRO A 149 14.96 14.36 1.87
N VAL A 150 14.54 13.54 2.83
CA VAL A 150 13.80 12.30 2.57
C VAL A 150 12.53 12.24 3.40
N VAL A 151 11.44 11.76 2.80
CA VAL A 151 10.19 11.42 3.49
C VAL A 151 9.83 9.99 3.14
N VAL A 152 9.48 9.21 4.18
CA VAL A 152 9.07 7.80 4.04
C VAL A 152 7.62 7.67 4.49
N ALA A 153 6.78 7.08 3.66
CA ALA A 153 5.38 6.79 3.97
C ALA A 153 5.04 5.32 3.69
N ASN A 154 3.96 4.85 4.31
CA ASN A 154 3.41 3.53 4.03
C ASN A 154 2.98 3.41 2.56
N ASP A 155 3.15 2.23 1.96
CA ASP A 155 2.82 1.97 0.54
C ASP A 155 1.32 2.09 0.25
N GLY A 156 0.44 1.75 1.19
CA GLY A 156 -0.99 1.97 1.09
C GLY A 156 -1.33 3.47 1.00
N ASP A 157 -0.76 4.29 1.89
CA ASP A 157 -0.98 5.74 1.90
C ASP A 157 -0.47 6.41 0.61
N VAL A 158 0.70 5.98 0.12
CA VAL A 158 1.23 6.47 -1.16
C VAL A 158 0.36 6.04 -2.34
N SER A 159 -0.24 4.85 -2.28
CA SER A 159 -1.19 4.39 -3.29
C SER A 159 -2.47 5.24 -3.31
N ALA A 160 -3.02 5.57 -2.14
CA ALA A 160 -4.15 6.50 -2.02
C ALA A 160 -3.79 7.91 -2.52
N LEU A 161 -2.58 8.39 -2.21
CA LEU A 161 -2.06 9.66 -2.72
C LEU A 161 -1.95 9.65 -4.26
N ALA A 162 -1.45 8.56 -4.86
CA ALA A 162 -1.42 8.41 -6.31
C ALA A 162 -2.82 8.50 -6.92
N GLY A 163 -3.81 7.88 -6.26
CA GLY A 163 -5.22 8.00 -6.59
C GLY A 163 -5.71 9.46 -6.55
N ALA A 164 -5.44 10.15 -5.45
CA ALA A 164 -5.82 11.54 -5.25
C ALA A 164 -5.19 12.49 -6.29
N MET A 165 -3.90 12.27 -6.61
CA MET A 165 -3.20 13.02 -7.66
C MET A 165 -3.75 12.73 -9.06
N GLY A 166 -4.09 11.49 -9.35
CA GLY A 166 -4.67 11.07 -10.64
C GLY A 166 -6.05 11.65 -10.88
N LEU A 167 -6.97 11.51 -9.91
CA LEU A 167 -8.32 12.05 -9.97
C LEU A 167 -8.36 13.58 -9.84
N GLY A 168 -7.41 14.16 -9.11
CA GLY A 168 -7.44 15.58 -8.73
C GLY A 168 -8.47 15.84 -7.61
N GLU A 169 -8.81 14.81 -6.83
CA GLU A 169 -9.82 14.83 -5.78
C GLU A 169 -9.25 14.32 -4.46
N ASN A 170 -9.99 14.49 -3.37
CA ASN A 170 -9.63 14.07 -2.01
C ASN A 170 -10.71 13.16 -1.41
N GLY A 171 -10.45 12.62 -0.22
CA GLY A 171 -11.33 11.63 0.40
C GLY A 171 -11.18 10.26 -0.29
N ILE A 172 -9.96 9.88 -0.61
CA ILE A 172 -9.63 8.69 -1.37
C ILE A 172 -9.19 7.57 -0.45
N MET A 173 -9.85 6.42 -0.54
CA MET A 173 -9.35 5.17 0.01
C MET A 173 -8.82 4.29 -1.13
N GLY A 174 -7.56 3.92 -1.06
CA GLY A 174 -6.94 2.97 -1.99
C GLY A 174 -6.86 1.59 -1.34
N ILE A 175 -7.38 0.54 -1.99
CA ILE A 175 -7.31 -0.84 -1.54
C ILE A 175 -6.57 -1.66 -2.59
N ALA A 176 -5.41 -2.17 -2.23
CA ALA A 176 -4.61 -3.02 -3.10
C ALA A 176 -4.76 -4.50 -2.71
N MET A 177 -5.39 -5.29 -3.56
CA MET A 177 -5.57 -6.74 -3.41
C MET A 177 -4.48 -7.47 -4.20
N GLY A 178 -3.36 -7.76 -3.54
CA GLY A 178 -2.19 -8.42 -4.13
C GLY A 178 -1.82 -9.71 -3.46
N THR A 179 -0.53 -9.89 -3.19
CA THR A 179 0.00 -10.95 -2.33
C THR A 179 -0.51 -10.81 -0.90
N SER A 180 -0.66 -9.56 -0.45
CA SER A 180 -1.31 -9.15 0.78
C SER A 180 -2.37 -8.09 0.42
N GLU A 181 -3.14 -7.65 1.39
CA GLU A 181 -3.95 -6.45 1.32
C GLU A 181 -3.12 -5.27 1.82
N ALA A 182 -3.24 -4.13 1.15
CA ALA A 182 -2.74 -2.86 1.64
C ALA A 182 -3.83 -1.81 1.45
N VAL A 183 -4.06 -0.99 2.48
CA VAL A 183 -5.05 0.08 2.43
C VAL A 183 -4.38 1.39 2.83
N GLY A 184 -4.69 2.45 2.12
CA GLY A 184 -4.30 3.80 2.47
C GLY A 184 -5.45 4.76 2.33
N TYR A 185 -5.31 5.92 2.98
CA TYR A 185 -6.36 6.92 2.99
C TYR A 185 -5.78 8.33 2.94
N VAL A 186 -6.30 9.11 1.99
CA VAL A 186 -6.12 10.56 1.92
C VAL A 186 -7.44 11.21 2.30
N ASP A 187 -7.44 12.06 3.32
CA ASP A 187 -8.65 12.68 3.85
C ASP A 187 -9.30 13.69 2.87
N THR A 188 -10.42 14.27 3.25
CA THR A 188 -11.17 15.21 2.41
C THR A 188 -10.45 16.55 2.20
N GLU A 189 -9.42 16.83 2.99
CA GLU A 189 -8.57 18.02 2.87
C GLU A 189 -7.28 17.75 2.07
N GLY A 190 -7.02 16.46 1.77
CA GLY A 190 -5.87 16.03 0.98
C GLY A 190 -4.66 15.64 1.81
N ASN A 191 -4.86 15.38 3.10
CA ASN A 191 -3.79 14.99 4.02
C ASN A 191 -3.70 13.47 4.18
N ILE A 192 -2.51 12.98 4.47
CA ILE A 192 -2.30 11.64 5.02
C ILE A 192 -2.50 11.74 6.54
N CYS A 193 -3.49 11.01 7.05
CA CYS A 193 -3.75 10.94 8.48
C CYS A 193 -2.68 10.09 9.18
N GLY A 194 -2.35 10.42 10.43
CA GLY A 194 -1.42 9.62 11.24
C GLY A 194 -2.02 8.29 11.76
N TRP A 195 -3.04 7.76 11.09
CA TRP A 195 -3.65 6.48 11.38
C TRP A 195 -2.83 5.36 10.74
N LEU A 196 -2.82 4.18 11.37
CA LEU A 196 -2.05 3.05 10.84
C LEU A 196 -2.58 2.53 9.51
N ASN A 197 -3.89 2.64 9.26
CA ASN A 197 -4.60 2.14 8.09
C ASN A 197 -4.34 0.65 7.78
N GLU A 198 -3.96 -0.13 8.80
CA GLU A 198 -3.69 -1.58 8.69
C GLU A 198 -5.02 -2.37 8.65
N LEU A 199 -5.89 -2.02 7.68
CA LEU A 199 -7.21 -2.62 7.51
C LEU A 199 -7.15 -4.09 7.05
N ALA A 200 -5.99 -4.55 6.60
CA ALA A 200 -5.69 -5.96 6.38
C ALA A 200 -5.99 -6.83 7.63
N PHE A 201 -5.92 -6.23 8.83
CA PHE A 201 -6.22 -6.91 10.09
C PHE A 201 -7.59 -6.54 10.66
N ALA A 202 -8.39 -5.75 9.94
CA ALA A 202 -9.77 -5.47 10.33
C ALA A 202 -10.65 -6.73 10.20
N PRO A 203 -11.66 -6.92 11.08
CA PRO A 203 -12.54 -8.08 11.03
C PRO A 203 -13.46 -8.01 9.80
N VAL A 204 -13.50 -9.10 9.03
CA VAL A 204 -14.28 -9.24 7.78
C VAL A 204 -15.23 -10.43 7.87
N ASP A 205 -14.77 -11.55 8.43
CA ASP A 205 -15.54 -12.79 8.54
C ASP A 205 -15.66 -13.24 10.00
N GLY A 206 -16.87 -13.18 10.54
CA GLY A 206 -17.18 -13.63 11.90
C GLY A 206 -17.58 -15.10 12.01
N GLN A 207 -17.37 -15.92 10.97
CA GLN A 207 -17.71 -17.35 11.03
C GLN A 207 -16.74 -18.12 11.93
N PRO A 208 -17.20 -19.17 12.63
CA PRO A 208 -16.33 -19.95 13.52
C PRO A 208 -15.18 -20.68 12.81
N ASP A 209 -15.32 -20.92 11.49
CA ASP A 209 -14.33 -21.57 10.62
C ASP A 209 -13.62 -20.59 9.70
N ALA A 210 -13.65 -19.30 10.04
CA ALA A 210 -12.92 -18.26 9.30
C ALA A 210 -11.41 -18.53 9.33
N MET A 211 -10.71 -18.09 8.29
CA MET A 211 -9.28 -18.31 8.13
C MET A 211 -8.49 -17.47 9.15
N GLU A 212 -7.55 -18.11 9.83
CA GLU A 212 -6.56 -17.44 10.67
C GLU A 212 -5.40 -16.90 9.80
N ASP A 213 -4.94 -15.71 10.11
CA ASP A 213 -3.73 -15.15 9.51
C ASP A 213 -2.49 -15.63 10.26
N GLU A 214 -1.56 -16.27 9.54
CA GLU A 214 -0.38 -16.94 10.09
C GLU A 214 0.64 -15.96 10.69
N TRP A 215 0.52 -14.68 10.40
CA TRP A 215 1.43 -13.65 10.92
C TRP A 215 0.88 -12.98 12.17
N SER A 216 -0.37 -12.55 12.16
CA SER A 216 -0.98 -11.83 13.29
C SER A 216 -1.68 -12.76 14.28
N GLY A 217 -2.15 -13.94 13.83
CA GLY A 217 -3.02 -14.83 14.59
C GLY A 217 -4.49 -14.38 14.57
N ASP A 218 -4.84 -13.34 13.82
CA ASP A 218 -6.20 -12.83 13.71
C ASP A 218 -7.07 -13.77 12.87
N ILE A 219 -8.29 -14.04 13.34
CA ILE A 219 -9.26 -14.90 12.66
C ILE A 219 -10.21 -14.03 11.85
N GLY A 220 -10.40 -14.34 10.58
CA GLY A 220 -11.37 -13.68 9.71
C GLY A 220 -11.02 -12.24 9.33
N CYS A 221 -9.73 -11.87 9.35
CA CYS A 221 -9.29 -10.53 9.01
C CYS A 221 -9.16 -10.30 7.49
N GLY A 222 -9.14 -9.01 7.07
CA GLY A 222 -9.20 -8.55 5.69
C GLY A 222 -8.21 -9.23 4.76
N VAL A 223 -6.95 -9.37 5.15
CA VAL A 223 -5.91 -9.98 4.31
C VAL A 223 -6.24 -11.38 3.81
N LYS A 224 -7.08 -12.12 4.54
CA LYS A 224 -7.52 -13.48 4.15
C LYS A 224 -8.68 -13.49 3.15
N TYR A 225 -9.23 -12.32 2.84
CA TYR A 225 -10.35 -12.14 1.89
C TYR A 225 -9.96 -11.24 0.73
N PHE A 226 -9.22 -10.16 0.97
CA PHE A 226 -8.88 -9.13 0.00
C PHE A 226 -7.44 -9.26 -0.51
N SER A 227 -6.98 -10.50 -0.66
CA SER A 227 -5.71 -10.86 -1.23
C SER A 227 -5.82 -12.12 -2.09
N GLN A 228 -4.72 -12.57 -2.66
CA GLN A 228 -4.69 -13.86 -3.37
C GLN A 228 -5.12 -15.04 -2.48
N ASP A 229 -4.94 -14.94 -1.15
CA ASP A 229 -5.35 -15.98 -0.20
C ASP A 229 -6.87 -16.16 -0.17
N GLY A 230 -7.65 -15.09 -0.33
CA GLY A 230 -9.10 -15.15 -0.45
C GLY A 230 -9.53 -16.01 -1.65
N VAL A 231 -8.92 -15.79 -2.81
CA VAL A 231 -9.18 -16.58 -4.02
C VAL A 231 -8.79 -18.05 -3.83
N ILE A 232 -7.61 -18.31 -3.25
CA ILE A 232 -7.08 -19.65 -3.00
C ILE A 232 -7.94 -20.41 -2.00
N LYS A 233 -8.41 -19.77 -0.93
CA LYS A 233 -9.28 -20.34 0.10
C LYS A 233 -10.65 -20.74 -0.47
N LEU A 234 -11.23 -19.90 -1.31
CA LEU A 234 -12.57 -20.12 -1.84
C LEU A 234 -12.61 -21.10 -3.00
N ALA A 235 -11.52 -21.26 -3.76
CA ALA A 235 -11.44 -22.13 -4.92
C ALA A 235 -11.83 -23.60 -4.61
N PRO A 236 -11.29 -24.27 -3.56
CA PRO A 236 -11.72 -25.61 -3.21
C PRO A 236 -13.20 -25.70 -2.76
N ARG A 237 -13.71 -24.66 -2.09
CA ARG A 237 -15.13 -24.60 -1.70
C ARG A 237 -16.06 -24.51 -2.93
N ALA A 238 -15.57 -23.93 -4.03
CA ALA A 238 -16.25 -23.90 -5.33
C ALA A 238 -15.99 -25.18 -6.17
N GLY A 239 -15.26 -26.15 -5.67
CA GLY A 239 -14.94 -27.39 -6.39
C GLY A 239 -13.82 -27.22 -7.42
N ILE A 240 -12.92 -26.26 -7.24
CA ILE A 240 -11.72 -26.04 -8.07
C ILE A 240 -10.52 -26.62 -7.33
N GLU A 241 -9.88 -27.62 -7.93
CA GLU A 241 -8.59 -28.14 -7.45
C GLU A 241 -7.46 -27.26 -7.98
N LEU A 242 -6.60 -26.82 -7.06
CA LEU A 242 -5.45 -25.97 -7.38
C LEU A 242 -4.18 -26.81 -7.36
N THR A 243 -3.40 -26.73 -8.43
CA THR A 243 -2.16 -27.53 -8.64
C THR A 243 -0.89 -26.69 -8.60
N GLY A 244 -1.00 -25.37 -8.70
CA GLY A 244 0.13 -24.45 -8.65
C GLY A 244 0.99 -24.61 -7.41
N ALA A 245 2.29 -24.56 -7.56
CA ALA A 245 3.26 -24.72 -6.47
C ALA A 245 3.32 -23.48 -5.56
N SER A 246 3.01 -22.32 -6.10
CA SER A 246 3.02 -21.04 -5.37
C SER A 246 1.63 -20.40 -5.32
N PRO A 247 1.35 -19.53 -4.33
CA PRO A 247 0.10 -18.77 -4.29
C PRO A 247 -0.17 -17.97 -5.57
N ALA A 248 0.86 -17.41 -6.17
CA ALA A 248 0.72 -16.64 -7.42
C ALA A 248 0.31 -17.53 -8.61
N GLU A 249 0.79 -18.77 -8.67
CA GLU A 249 0.38 -19.76 -9.70
C GLU A 249 -1.05 -20.20 -9.48
N LYS A 250 -1.44 -20.49 -8.23
CA LYS A 250 -2.83 -20.83 -7.87
C LYS A 250 -3.81 -19.72 -8.23
N LEU A 251 -3.45 -18.45 -7.97
CA LEU A 251 -4.26 -17.31 -8.39
C LEU A 251 -4.43 -17.29 -9.91
N LYS A 252 -3.37 -17.51 -10.69
CA LYS A 252 -3.42 -17.57 -12.16
C LYS A 252 -4.31 -18.68 -12.67
N GLU A 253 -4.36 -19.83 -12.00
CA GLU A 253 -5.27 -20.93 -12.37
C GLU A 253 -6.72 -20.49 -12.27
N VAL A 254 -7.12 -19.83 -11.15
CA VAL A 254 -8.50 -19.33 -10.99
C VAL A 254 -8.80 -18.19 -11.97
N GLN A 255 -7.83 -17.30 -12.23
CA GLN A 255 -7.97 -16.23 -13.24
C GLN A 255 -8.16 -16.78 -14.64
N ALA A 256 -7.46 -17.86 -15.01
CA ALA A 256 -7.62 -18.54 -16.31
C ALA A 256 -9.02 -19.18 -16.45
N LEU A 257 -9.53 -19.83 -15.39
CA LEU A 257 -10.91 -20.32 -15.36
C LEU A 257 -11.92 -19.19 -15.47
N MET A 258 -11.70 -18.07 -14.79
CA MET A 258 -12.57 -16.89 -14.89
C MET A 258 -12.56 -16.29 -16.30
N ALA A 259 -11.40 -16.23 -16.95
CA ALA A 259 -11.30 -15.78 -18.35
C ALA A 259 -12.09 -16.67 -19.31
N ALA A 260 -12.20 -17.98 -18.98
CA ALA A 260 -12.99 -18.96 -19.71
C ALA A 260 -14.48 -19.02 -19.29
N ASP A 261 -14.96 -18.05 -18.49
CA ASP A 261 -16.33 -17.96 -18.00
C ASP A 261 -16.78 -19.17 -17.14
N ASP A 262 -15.86 -19.82 -16.41
CA ASP A 262 -16.17 -20.93 -15.51
C ASP A 262 -17.03 -20.43 -14.33
N ALA A 263 -18.22 -20.99 -14.16
CA ALA A 263 -19.18 -20.57 -13.13
C ALA A 263 -18.64 -20.75 -11.71
N ARG A 264 -17.73 -21.70 -11.48
CA ARG A 264 -17.10 -21.93 -10.15
C ARG A 264 -16.13 -20.81 -9.83
N ALA A 265 -15.30 -20.40 -10.81
CA ALA A 265 -14.42 -19.27 -10.65
C ALA A 265 -15.23 -17.98 -10.44
N LYS A 266 -16.31 -17.78 -11.17
CA LYS A 266 -17.22 -16.65 -10.96
C LYS A 266 -17.74 -16.61 -9.52
N ALA A 267 -18.21 -17.72 -8.96
CA ALA A 267 -18.69 -17.80 -7.59
C ALA A 267 -17.62 -17.41 -6.54
N VAL A 268 -16.34 -17.72 -6.80
CA VAL A 268 -15.23 -17.27 -5.95
C VAL A 268 -15.15 -15.75 -5.91
N TYR A 269 -15.15 -15.09 -7.07
CA TYR A 269 -15.05 -13.63 -7.14
C TYR A 269 -16.31 -12.92 -6.64
N GLU A 270 -17.51 -13.49 -6.89
CA GLU A 270 -18.77 -12.99 -6.30
C GLU A 270 -18.72 -13.04 -4.78
N SER A 271 -18.21 -14.12 -4.18
CA SER A 271 -18.08 -14.23 -2.72
C SER A 271 -17.16 -13.14 -2.15
N ILE A 272 -16.01 -12.88 -2.78
CA ILE A 272 -15.11 -11.80 -2.38
C ILE A 272 -15.82 -10.44 -2.51
N GLY A 273 -16.59 -10.23 -3.58
CA GLY A 273 -17.38 -9.01 -3.77
C GLY A 273 -18.43 -8.78 -2.68
N VAL A 274 -19.07 -9.85 -2.19
CA VAL A 274 -20.02 -9.76 -1.06
C VAL A 274 -19.30 -9.30 0.21
N TYR A 275 -18.18 -9.94 0.56
CA TYR A 275 -17.37 -9.51 1.72
C TYR A 275 -16.93 -8.04 1.56
N LEU A 276 -16.46 -7.64 0.38
CA LEU A 276 -16.02 -6.27 0.12
C LEU A 276 -17.15 -5.27 0.30
N GLY A 277 -18.35 -5.55 -0.21
CA GLY A 277 -19.49 -4.63 -0.09
C GLY A 277 -19.86 -4.35 1.36
N HIS A 278 -19.91 -5.39 2.20
CA HIS A 278 -20.17 -5.22 3.63
C HIS A 278 -19.00 -4.52 4.35
N THR A 279 -17.77 -4.83 3.99
CA THR A 279 -16.57 -4.20 4.58
C THR A 279 -16.48 -2.71 4.23
N LEU A 280 -16.83 -2.31 3.01
CA LEU A 280 -16.88 -0.90 2.61
C LEU A 280 -17.98 -0.14 3.38
N GLY A 281 -19.13 -0.78 3.65
CA GLY A 281 -20.14 -0.23 4.54
C GLY A 281 -19.63 -0.01 5.97
N LEU A 282 -18.82 -0.95 6.48
CA LEU A 282 -18.16 -0.79 7.77
C LEU A 282 -17.13 0.34 7.75
N TYR A 283 -16.28 0.43 6.71
CA TYR A 283 -15.26 1.47 6.61
C TYR A 283 -15.86 2.88 6.52
N ALA A 284 -17.01 3.03 5.86
CA ALA A 284 -17.75 4.29 5.81
C ALA A 284 -18.19 4.83 7.19
N MET A 285 -18.19 3.97 8.23
CA MET A 285 -18.49 4.43 9.60
C MET A 285 -17.31 5.12 10.28
N PHE A 286 -16.09 4.94 9.76
CA PHE A 286 -14.85 5.45 10.36
C PHE A 286 -14.12 6.48 9.51
N TYR A 287 -14.32 6.45 8.19
CA TYR A 287 -13.61 7.26 7.21
C TYR A 287 -14.59 8.10 6.38
N ASP A 288 -14.25 9.35 6.16
CA ASP A 288 -14.97 10.26 5.25
C ASP A 288 -14.58 9.97 3.79
N ILE A 289 -15.03 8.83 3.27
CA ILE A 289 -14.67 8.33 1.94
C ILE A 289 -15.55 8.99 0.88
N ARG A 290 -14.93 9.49 -0.18
CA ARG A 290 -15.61 9.94 -1.41
C ARG A 290 -15.36 8.98 -2.57
N HIS A 291 -14.16 8.41 -2.65
CA HIS A 291 -13.73 7.48 -3.70
C HIS A 291 -13.03 6.27 -3.10
N VAL A 292 -13.32 5.08 -3.63
CA VAL A 292 -12.60 3.85 -3.31
C VAL A 292 -11.96 3.29 -4.56
N GLN A 293 -10.64 3.28 -4.61
CA GLN A 293 -9.89 2.73 -5.74
C GLN A 293 -9.39 1.33 -5.45
N MET A 294 -9.79 0.38 -6.30
CA MET A 294 -9.45 -1.03 -6.19
C MET A 294 -8.28 -1.38 -7.10
N MET A 295 -7.21 -1.90 -6.54
CA MET A 295 -5.96 -2.20 -7.25
C MET A 295 -5.46 -3.61 -6.95
N GLY A 296 -4.37 -3.99 -7.58
CA GLY A 296 -3.66 -5.26 -7.31
C GLY A 296 -4.02 -6.39 -8.26
N ARG A 297 -3.28 -7.50 -8.13
CA ARG A 297 -3.36 -8.63 -9.08
C ARG A 297 -4.69 -9.37 -9.04
N VAL A 298 -5.35 -9.42 -7.88
CA VAL A 298 -6.68 -10.04 -7.73
C VAL A 298 -7.72 -9.29 -8.53
N MET A 299 -7.56 -7.97 -8.65
CA MET A 299 -8.47 -7.10 -9.41
C MET A 299 -8.24 -7.12 -10.93
N SER A 300 -7.33 -7.96 -11.43
CA SER A 300 -7.02 -8.03 -12.86
C SER A 300 -8.06 -8.82 -13.64
N GLY A 301 -8.53 -8.25 -14.77
CA GLY A 301 -9.46 -8.90 -15.71
C GLY A 301 -10.87 -9.09 -15.13
N LYS A 302 -11.67 -10.00 -15.74
CA LYS A 302 -13.08 -10.23 -15.39
C LYS A 302 -13.35 -10.47 -13.90
N GLY A 303 -12.39 -11.07 -13.17
CA GLY A 303 -12.57 -11.31 -11.75
C GLY A 303 -12.70 -10.03 -10.94
N GLY A 304 -11.86 -9.05 -11.24
CA GLY A 304 -11.93 -7.72 -10.60
C GLY A 304 -13.25 -7.01 -10.90
N ASP A 305 -13.71 -7.08 -12.15
CA ASP A 305 -15.00 -6.50 -12.55
C ASP A 305 -16.16 -7.10 -11.74
N ILE A 306 -16.17 -8.44 -11.58
CA ILE A 306 -17.20 -9.16 -10.80
C ILE A 306 -17.14 -8.77 -9.31
N ILE A 307 -15.95 -8.63 -8.73
CA ILE A 307 -15.80 -8.16 -7.34
C ILE A 307 -16.45 -6.78 -7.19
N MET A 308 -16.11 -5.83 -8.07
CA MET A 308 -16.64 -4.46 -7.99
C MET A 308 -18.16 -4.40 -8.23
N GLU A 309 -18.66 -5.10 -9.23
CA GLU A 309 -20.09 -5.18 -9.52
C GLU A 309 -20.87 -5.78 -8.35
N THR A 310 -20.37 -6.87 -7.76
CA THR A 310 -21.01 -7.53 -6.62
C THR A 310 -20.98 -6.67 -5.38
N ALA A 311 -19.83 -6.05 -5.08
CA ALA A 311 -19.71 -5.14 -3.95
C ALA A 311 -20.63 -3.93 -4.08
N SER A 312 -20.70 -3.34 -5.28
CA SER A 312 -21.62 -2.23 -5.56
C SER A 312 -23.08 -2.62 -5.34
N ARG A 313 -23.48 -3.81 -5.82
CA ARG A 313 -24.84 -4.33 -5.59
C ARG A 313 -25.15 -4.53 -4.11
N VAL A 314 -24.24 -5.11 -3.33
CA VAL A 314 -24.40 -5.24 -1.86
C VAL A 314 -24.53 -3.88 -1.20
N MET A 315 -23.74 -2.91 -1.62
CA MET A 315 -23.82 -1.55 -1.09
C MET A 315 -25.13 -0.86 -1.45
N ASP A 316 -25.66 -1.07 -2.67
CA ASP A 316 -26.97 -0.52 -3.08
C ASP A 316 -28.13 -1.10 -2.27
N GLU A 317 -28.06 -2.40 -1.95
CA GLU A 317 -29.10 -3.12 -1.23
C GLU A 317 -29.04 -2.88 0.30
N GLU A 318 -27.84 -2.88 0.90
CA GLU A 318 -27.66 -2.91 2.35
C GLU A 318 -27.18 -1.56 2.93
N TYR A 319 -26.52 -0.72 2.12
CA TYR A 319 -25.92 0.55 2.55
C TYR A 319 -26.30 1.70 1.60
N PRO A 320 -27.59 1.97 1.34
CA PRO A 320 -28.04 2.94 0.33
C PRO A 320 -27.60 4.38 0.62
N ASP A 321 -27.32 4.70 1.89
CA ASP A 321 -26.88 6.05 2.31
C ASP A 321 -25.38 6.28 2.07
N VAL A 322 -24.60 5.24 1.73
CA VAL A 322 -23.18 5.36 1.39
C VAL A 322 -23.03 5.79 -0.06
N ALA A 323 -22.46 6.99 -0.27
CA ALA A 323 -22.47 7.64 -1.59
C ALA A 323 -21.44 7.09 -2.59
N PHE A 324 -20.35 6.49 -2.14
CA PHE A 324 -19.30 5.96 -3.01
C PHE A 324 -19.55 4.50 -3.41
N ARG A 325 -18.86 4.08 -4.48
CA ARG A 325 -18.78 2.67 -4.92
C ARG A 325 -17.32 2.35 -5.26
N PRO A 326 -16.90 1.06 -5.18
CA PRO A 326 -15.55 0.67 -5.58
C PRO A 326 -15.36 0.86 -7.09
N GLU A 327 -14.23 1.44 -7.46
CA GLU A 327 -13.88 1.73 -8.85
C GLU A 327 -12.44 1.32 -9.17
N ALA A 328 -12.18 1.00 -10.43
CA ALA A 328 -10.82 0.78 -10.90
C ALA A 328 -10.12 2.11 -11.17
N PRO A 329 -8.81 2.25 -10.88
CA PRO A 329 -8.05 3.44 -11.25
C PRO A 329 -8.13 3.70 -12.75
N ASP A 330 -8.38 4.93 -13.15
CA ASP A 330 -8.35 5.35 -14.53
C ASP A 330 -6.91 5.33 -15.11
N GLU A 331 -6.79 5.60 -16.43
CA GLU A 331 -5.49 5.59 -17.09
C GLU A 331 -4.56 6.70 -16.56
N LYS A 332 -5.11 7.84 -16.17
CA LYS A 332 -4.34 8.96 -15.62
C LYS A 332 -3.75 8.62 -14.25
N THR A 333 -4.55 8.03 -13.36
CA THR A 333 -4.10 7.53 -12.06
C THR A 333 -3.03 6.46 -12.19
N ARG A 334 -3.20 5.52 -13.12
CA ARG A 334 -2.20 4.48 -13.39
C ARG A 334 -0.87 5.05 -13.90
N ARG A 335 -0.89 6.17 -14.65
CA ARG A 335 0.32 6.84 -15.16
C ARG A 335 1.09 7.56 -14.08
N VAL A 336 0.42 8.12 -13.07
CA VAL A 336 1.11 8.74 -11.92
C VAL A 336 1.99 7.70 -11.25
N GLY A 337 1.47 6.51 -10.99
CA GLY A 337 2.22 5.42 -10.38
C GLY A 337 2.67 5.72 -8.95
N GLN A 338 2.91 4.68 -8.19
CA GLN A 338 3.26 4.78 -6.78
C GLN A 338 4.62 5.44 -6.54
N SER A 339 5.63 5.14 -7.37
CA SER A 339 6.95 5.77 -7.23
C SER A 339 6.94 7.26 -7.58
N ALA A 340 6.13 7.68 -8.57
CA ALA A 340 5.98 9.11 -8.88
C ALA A 340 5.20 9.85 -7.78
N ALA A 341 4.18 9.23 -7.20
CA ALA A 341 3.48 9.77 -6.02
C ALA A 341 4.43 9.86 -4.81
N ALA A 342 5.28 8.83 -4.59
CA ALA A 342 6.31 8.89 -3.56
C ALA A 342 7.26 10.08 -3.77
N ALA A 343 7.69 10.36 -5.00
CA ALA A 343 8.55 11.51 -5.31
C ALA A 343 7.97 12.84 -4.82
N SER A 344 6.64 12.94 -4.76
CA SER A 344 5.93 14.15 -4.35
C SER A 344 5.83 14.35 -2.83
N LEU A 345 6.26 13.38 -2.00
CA LEU A 345 6.06 13.42 -0.55
C LEU A 345 6.78 14.60 0.14
N PRO A 346 8.07 14.87 -0.11
CA PRO A 346 8.77 15.91 0.62
C PRO A 346 8.37 17.32 0.18
N GLU A 347 8.09 18.21 1.14
CA GLU A 347 8.01 19.64 0.91
C GLU A 347 9.41 20.26 0.93
N LEU A 348 9.72 21.08 -0.06
CA LEU A 348 10.96 21.88 -0.07
C LEU A 348 10.74 23.16 0.73
N LYS A 349 11.55 23.36 1.77
CA LYS A 349 11.49 24.55 2.63
C LYS A 349 12.42 25.65 2.13
#